data_14f455c78a27d846b479736cfc09585a
#
_entry.id   14f455c78a27d846b479736cfc09585a
#
_cell.length_a   1.000
_cell.length_b   1.000
_cell.length_c   1.000
_cell.angle_alpha   90.00
_cell.angle_beta   90.00
_cell.angle_gamma   90.00
#
_symmetry.space_group_name_H-M   'P 1'
#
loop_
_entity.id
_entity.type
_entity.pdbx_description
1 polymer ?
#
loop_
_entity_poly.entity_id
_entity_poly.type
_entity_poly.pdbx_seq_one_letter_code
_entity_poly.pdbx_strand_id
1 'polypeptide(L)'
;KLNEIALSIFYYEKALLLNPDDKDIAINLDFAQKMTIDSIQEVPENGLSKLFAKTLNSLSVDGWAVRCVGLASLFVLLFLCYFFSYSESKKRIFFISSNVILLLLTSTLFLLFKKDSLENSMRPAIIFATEVEARLEPNLRAETSFSLHEGTKVLVVENYGADWSKIKLQNGET
;
A
#
# COMPACT_ATOMS: atom_id res chain seq x y z
N LYS A 1 6.52 -32.30 -10.44
CA LYS A 1 6.80 -30.99 -9.81
C LYS A 1 6.57 -29.95 -10.88
N LEU A 2 5.46 -29.26 -10.77
CA LEU A 2 5.10 -28.17 -11.66
C LEU A 2 6.07 -27.02 -11.37
N ASN A 3 6.87 -26.65 -12.35
CA ASN A 3 7.79 -25.52 -12.25
C ASN A 3 7.01 -24.22 -12.59
N GLU A 4 5.92 -23.97 -11.85
CA GLU A 4 5.03 -22.82 -12.07
C GLU A 4 5.39 -21.70 -11.08
N ILE A 5 6.48 -21.00 -11.35
CA ILE A 5 7.03 -19.95 -10.48
C ILE A 5 6.04 -18.79 -10.38
N ALA A 6 5.51 -18.31 -11.51
CA ALA A 6 4.56 -17.20 -11.53
C ALA A 6 3.29 -17.49 -10.72
N LEU A 7 2.75 -18.70 -10.88
CA LEU A 7 1.54 -19.12 -10.17
C LEU A 7 1.78 -19.21 -8.65
N SER A 8 2.95 -19.72 -8.24
CA SER A 8 3.34 -19.80 -6.84
C SER A 8 3.45 -18.41 -6.22
N ILE A 9 4.15 -17.48 -6.88
CA ILE A 9 4.29 -16.09 -6.44
C ILE A 9 2.91 -15.43 -6.34
N PHE A 10 2.06 -15.60 -7.37
CA PHE A 10 0.71 -15.03 -7.37
C PHE A 10 -0.12 -15.48 -6.17
N TYR A 11 -0.12 -16.77 -5.85
CA TYR A 11 -0.90 -17.28 -4.73
C TYR A 11 -0.30 -16.90 -3.37
N TYR A 12 1.03 -16.84 -3.22
CA TYR A 12 1.65 -16.35 -1.99
C TYR A 12 1.36 -14.87 -1.76
N GLU A 13 1.46 -14.03 -2.77
CA GLU A 13 1.08 -12.61 -2.70
C GLU A 13 -0.40 -12.46 -2.30
N LYS A 14 -1.29 -13.24 -2.91
CA LYS A 14 -2.71 -13.25 -2.58
C LYS A 14 -2.97 -13.72 -1.15
N ALA A 15 -2.23 -14.71 -0.66
CA ALA A 15 -2.33 -15.20 0.69
C ALA A 15 -1.86 -14.15 1.72
N LEU A 16 -0.78 -13.40 1.43
CA LEU A 16 -0.31 -12.31 2.27
C LEU A 16 -1.28 -11.12 2.32
N LEU A 17 -2.08 -10.90 1.27
CA LEU A 17 -3.16 -9.91 1.34
C LEU A 17 -4.24 -10.30 2.37
N LEU A 18 -4.47 -11.61 2.56
CA LEU A 18 -5.46 -12.12 3.53
C LEU A 18 -4.88 -12.23 4.95
N ASN A 19 -3.59 -12.56 5.06
CA ASN A 19 -2.89 -12.69 6.34
C ASN A 19 -1.46 -12.09 6.24
N PRO A 20 -1.32 -10.76 6.39
CA PRO A 20 -0.04 -10.05 6.18
C PRO A 20 1.08 -10.46 7.14
N ASP A 21 0.74 -10.97 8.33
CA ASP A 21 1.71 -11.30 9.39
C ASP A 21 2.20 -12.76 9.34
N ASP A 22 1.78 -13.54 8.34
CA ASP A 22 2.16 -14.94 8.19
C ASP A 22 3.61 -15.07 7.67
N LYS A 23 4.49 -15.46 8.58
CA LYS A 23 5.92 -15.58 8.30
C LYS A 23 6.24 -16.74 7.37
N ASP A 24 5.48 -17.82 7.43
CA ASP A 24 5.73 -19.00 6.61
C ASP A 24 5.40 -18.70 5.14
N ILE A 25 4.31 -17.99 4.89
CA ILE A 25 3.96 -17.51 3.55
C ILE A 25 5.02 -16.52 3.04
N ALA A 26 5.46 -15.57 3.87
CA ALA A 26 6.48 -14.60 3.50
C ALA A 26 7.83 -15.27 3.13
N ILE A 27 8.26 -16.28 3.90
CA ILE A 27 9.47 -17.04 3.60
C ILE A 27 9.34 -17.82 2.28
N ASN A 28 8.20 -18.47 2.05
CA ASN A 28 7.96 -19.22 0.83
C ASN A 28 7.88 -18.30 -0.40
N LEU A 29 7.31 -17.11 -0.25
CA LEU A 29 7.32 -16.09 -1.29
C LEU A 29 8.73 -15.62 -1.63
N ASP A 30 9.57 -15.34 -0.64
CA ASP A 30 10.97 -14.96 -0.83
C ASP A 30 11.76 -16.05 -1.58
N PHE A 31 11.53 -17.32 -1.26
CA PHE A 31 12.13 -18.42 -2.00
C PHE A 31 11.64 -18.47 -3.46
N ALA A 32 10.35 -18.30 -3.70
CA ALA A 32 9.80 -18.30 -5.06
C ALA A 32 10.33 -17.10 -5.89
N GLN A 33 10.44 -15.93 -5.29
CA GLN A 33 10.99 -14.73 -5.92
C GLN A 33 12.48 -14.88 -6.27
N LYS A 34 13.27 -15.57 -5.45
CA LYS A 34 14.69 -15.87 -5.75
C LYS A 34 14.88 -16.85 -6.92
N MET A 35 13.81 -17.52 -7.34
CA MET A 35 13.84 -18.41 -8.51
C MET A 35 13.49 -17.69 -9.82
N THR A 36 13.05 -16.44 -9.77
CA THR A 36 12.78 -15.63 -10.97
C THR A 36 14.09 -15.20 -11.64
N ILE A 37 14.03 -14.99 -12.96
CA ILE A 37 15.18 -14.52 -13.76
C ILE A 37 15.47 -13.05 -13.44
N ASP A 38 14.41 -12.25 -13.27
CA ASP A 38 14.53 -10.81 -13.05
C ASP A 38 14.81 -10.51 -11.58
N SER A 39 16.04 -10.07 -11.32
CA SER A 39 16.46 -9.61 -9.99
C SER A 39 16.22 -8.11 -9.86
N ILE A 40 14.97 -7.71 -9.63
CA ILE A 40 14.62 -6.30 -9.43
C ILE A 40 14.88 -5.94 -7.97
N GLN A 41 15.93 -5.15 -7.73
CA GLN A 41 16.21 -4.65 -6.38
C GLN A 41 15.26 -3.52 -6.03
N GLU A 42 14.61 -3.63 -4.89
CA GLU A 42 13.82 -2.53 -4.34
C GLU A 42 14.70 -1.31 -4.07
N VAL A 43 14.21 -0.13 -4.41
CA VAL A 43 14.92 1.12 -4.08
C VAL A 43 15.01 1.23 -2.56
N PRO A 44 16.23 1.40 -1.99
CA PRO A 44 16.37 1.54 -0.55
C PRO A 44 15.61 2.78 -0.08
N GLU A 45 14.57 2.56 0.72
CA GLU A 45 13.81 3.66 1.31
C GLU A 45 14.65 4.45 2.31
N ASN A 46 14.57 5.78 2.26
CA ASN A 46 15.15 6.64 3.27
C ASN A 46 14.49 6.39 4.64
N GLY A 47 15.22 6.61 5.74
CA GLY A 47 14.74 6.31 7.09
C GLY A 47 13.35 6.92 7.42
N LEU A 48 13.08 8.15 6.96
CA LEU A 48 11.78 8.81 7.14
C LEU A 48 10.69 8.18 6.28
N SER A 49 10.95 7.84 5.01
CA SER A 49 9.97 7.16 4.15
C SER A 49 9.64 5.77 4.69
N LYS A 50 10.62 5.05 5.20
CA LYS A 50 10.42 3.75 5.85
C LYS A 50 9.53 3.85 7.10
N LEU A 51 9.74 4.86 7.96
CA LEU A 51 8.88 5.10 9.11
C LEU A 51 7.45 5.44 8.69
N PHE A 52 7.30 6.29 7.68
CA PHE A 52 5.99 6.66 7.14
C PHE A 52 5.28 5.44 6.53
N ALA A 53 5.96 4.66 5.70
CA ALA A 53 5.43 3.43 5.11
C ALA A 53 5.04 2.40 6.19
N LYS A 54 5.88 2.23 7.23
CA LYS A 54 5.57 1.37 8.37
C LYS A 54 4.31 1.83 9.11
N THR A 55 4.16 3.14 9.35
CA THR A 55 2.97 3.70 10.00
C THR A 55 1.73 3.50 9.11
N LEU A 56 1.84 3.80 7.82
CA LEU A 56 0.76 3.65 6.86
C LEU A 56 0.28 2.19 6.74
N ASN A 57 1.20 1.24 6.77
CA ASN A 57 0.94 -0.19 6.66
C ASN A 57 0.62 -0.89 8.01
N SER A 58 0.62 -0.13 9.12
CA SER A 58 0.28 -0.68 10.45
C SER A 58 -1.18 -1.10 10.60
N LEU A 59 -2.06 -0.57 9.76
CA LEU A 59 -3.48 -0.90 9.72
C LEU A 59 -3.95 -1.04 8.26
N SER A 60 -5.00 -1.83 8.06
CA SER A 60 -5.78 -1.85 6.82
C SER A 60 -6.57 -0.54 6.64
N VAL A 61 -7.12 -0.30 5.46
CA VAL A 61 -8.01 0.85 5.19
C VAL A 61 -9.18 0.86 6.19
N ASP A 62 -9.81 -0.29 6.41
CA ASP A 62 -10.89 -0.44 7.39
C ASP A 62 -10.42 -0.14 8.82
N GLY A 63 -9.22 -0.60 9.19
CA GLY A 63 -8.63 -0.32 10.50
C GLY A 63 -8.40 1.18 10.74
N TRP A 64 -7.93 1.90 9.71
CA TRP A 64 -7.81 3.36 9.76
C TRP A 64 -9.17 4.05 9.84
N ALA A 65 -10.19 3.56 9.10
CA ALA A 65 -11.54 4.10 9.14
C ALA A 65 -12.18 3.93 10.53
N VAL A 66 -12.07 2.75 11.15
CA VAL A 66 -12.57 2.51 12.52
C VAL A 66 -11.88 3.44 13.52
N ARG A 67 -10.55 3.66 13.40
CA ARG A 67 -9.82 4.61 14.24
C ARG A 67 -10.34 6.05 14.07
N CYS A 68 -10.64 6.49 12.83
CA CYS A 68 -11.25 7.80 12.57
C CYS A 68 -12.60 7.94 13.27
N VAL A 69 -13.48 6.95 13.18
CA VAL A 69 -14.79 6.95 13.84
C VAL A 69 -14.63 7.03 15.37
N GLY A 70 -13.69 6.26 15.93
CA GLY A 70 -13.41 6.30 17.37
C GLY A 70 -12.92 7.67 17.84
N LEU A 71 -11.97 8.28 17.11
CA LEU A 71 -11.46 9.62 17.42
C LEU A 71 -12.55 10.70 17.26
N ALA A 72 -13.39 10.61 16.23
CA ALA A 72 -14.51 11.53 16.03
C ALA A 72 -15.53 11.44 17.18
N SER A 73 -15.86 10.22 17.60
CA SER A 73 -16.77 10.00 18.75
C SER A 73 -16.17 10.57 20.04
N LEU A 74 -14.86 10.36 20.27
CA LEU A 74 -14.16 10.90 21.43
C LEU A 74 -14.11 12.44 21.40
N PHE A 75 -13.88 13.03 20.22
CA PHE A 75 -13.92 14.49 20.04
C PHE A 75 -15.28 15.06 20.44
N VAL A 76 -16.38 14.47 19.93
CA VAL A 76 -17.74 14.90 20.27
C VAL A 76 -18.00 14.80 21.76
N LEU A 77 -17.57 13.72 22.41
CA LEU A 77 -17.73 13.52 23.84
C LEU A 77 -16.98 14.58 24.66
N LEU A 78 -15.71 14.85 24.32
CA LEU A 78 -14.90 15.88 24.99
C LEU A 78 -15.49 17.28 24.77
N PHE A 79 -16.00 17.55 23.57
CA PHE A 79 -16.66 18.82 23.25
C PHE A 79 -17.94 19.00 24.05
N LEU A 80 -18.77 17.96 24.22
CA LEU A 80 -19.94 17.99 25.08
C LEU A 80 -19.54 18.21 26.56
N CYS A 81 -18.49 17.54 27.04
CA CYS A 81 -17.96 17.76 28.39
C CYS A 81 -17.48 19.21 28.59
N TYR A 82 -16.83 19.80 27.57
CA TYR A 82 -16.49 21.22 27.57
C TYR A 82 -17.72 22.10 27.68
N PHE A 83 -18.76 21.82 26.86
CA PHE A 83 -19.97 22.64 26.81
C PHE A 83 -20.74 22.62 28.13
N PHE A 84 -20.90 21.44 28.75
CA PHE A 84 -21.65 21.26 29.99
C PHE A 84 -20.84 21.51 31.28
N SER A 85 -19.55 21.79 31.19
CA SER A 85 -18.73 22.07 32.36
C SER A 85 -18.96 23.48 32.89
N TYR A 86 -19.14 23.64 34.19
CA TYR A 86 -19.31 24.94 34.86
C TYR A 86 -17.95 25.46 35.43
N SER A 87 -16.96 24.58 35.63
CA SER A 87 -15.65 24.94 36.18
C SER A 87 -14.69 25.41 35.10
N GLU A 88 -14.08 26.59 35.28
CA GLU A 88 -13.11 27.15 34.31
C GLU A 88 -11.91 26.23 34.07
N SER A 89 -11.38 25.60 35.11
CA SER A 89 -10.22 24.69 35.02
C SER A 89 -10.60 23.46 34.17
N LYS A 90 -11.79 22.86 34.36
CA LYS A 90 -12.27 21.73 33.59
C LYS A 90 -12.54 22.13 32.12
N LYS A 91 -13.11 23.32 31.89
CA LYS A 91 -13.30 23.85 30.52
C LYS A 91 -11.97 23.94 29.76
N ARG A 92 -10.93 24.48 30.38
CA ARG A 92 -9.60 24.57 29.75
C ARG A 92 -9.04 23.20 29.39
N ILE A 93 -9.14 22.23 30.28
CA ILE A 93 -8.67 20.86 30.03
C ILE A 93 -9.43 20.23 28.86
N PHE A 94 -10.79 20.26 28.89
CA PHE A 94 -11.59 19.67 27.81
C PHE A 94 -11.38 20.37 26.48
N PHE A 95 -11.21 21.70 26.48
CA PHE A 95 -10.89 22.46 25.26
C PHE A 95 -9.54 22.04 24.66
N ILE A 96 -8.49 21.98 25.47
CA ILE A 96 -7.17 21.55 25.00
C ILE A 96 -7.21 20.10 24.51
N SER A 97 -7.81 19.20 25.28
CA SER A 97 -7.93 17.79 24.91
C SER A 97 -8.71 17.59 23.61
N SER A 98 -9.84 18.32 23.41
CA SER A 98 -10.61 18.23 22.17
C SER A 98 -9.80 18.71 20.96
N ASN A 99 -9.02 19.79 21.09
CA ASN A 99 -8.14 20.24 20.01
C ASN A 99 -7.03 19.25 19.68
N VAL A 100 -6.44 18.58 20.68
CA VAL A 100 -5.46 17.51 20.47
C VAL A 100 -6.10 16.33 19.71
N ILE A 101 -7.29 15.90 20.12
CA ILE A 101 -8.01 14.83 19.44
C ILE A 101 -8.40 15.23 18.01
N LEU A 102 -8.78 16.49 17.76
CA LEU A 102 -9.06 17.01 16.44
C LEU A 102 -7.82 16.94 15.53
N LEU A 103 -6.65 17.30 16.04
CA LEU A 103 -5.39 17.21 15.32
C LEU A 103 -5.02 15.75 15.00
N LEU A 104 -5.23 14.83 15.95
CA LEU A 104 -5.05 13.40 15.73
C LEU A 104 -6.03 12.85 14.68
N LEU A 105 -7.28 13.28 14.73
CA LEU A 105 -8.31 12.90 13.75
C LEU A 105 -7.92 13.37 12.33
N THR A 106 -7.51 14.62 12.16
CA THR A 106 -7.09 15.14 10.85
C THR A 106 -5.86 14.40 10.31
N SER A 107 -4.87 14.09 11.16
CA SER A 107 -3.71 13.28 10.79
C SER A 107 -4.09 11.86 10.38
N THR A 108 -5.02 11.24 11.12
CA THR A 108 -5.52 9.88 10.82
C THR A 108 -6.31 9.84 9.52
N LEU A 109 -7.14 10.86 9.25
CA LEU A 109 -7.84 11.01 7.97
C LEU A 109 -6.87 11.15 6.80
N PHE A 110 -5.81 11.93 6.96
CA PHE A 110 -4.77 12.05 5.93
C PHE A 110 -4.11 10.68 5.62
N LEU A 111 -3.78 9.89 6.66
CA LEU A 111 -3.21 8.55 6.47
C LEU A 111 -4.21 7.60 5.80
N LEU A 112 -5.48 7.65 6.18
CA LEU A 112 -6.55 6.86 5.56
C LEU A 112 -6.65 7.14 4.06
N PHE A 113 -6.81 8.42 3.66
CA PHE A 113 -6.90 8.79 2.25
C PHE A 113 -5.64 8.44 1.46
N LYS A 114 -4.46 8.59 2.08
CA LYS A 114 -3.21 8.22 1.43
C LYS A 114 -3.10 6.71 1.21
N LYS A 115 -3.51 5.92 2.20
CA LYS A 115 -3.52 4.44 2.12
C LYS A 115 -4.51 3.98 1.05
N ASP A 116 -5.74 4.46 1.09
CA ASP A 116 -6.78 4.13 0.11
C ASP A 116 -6.37 4.52 -1.32
N SER A 117 -5.80 5.71 -1.51
CA SER A 117 -5.28 6.16 -2.80
C SER A 117 -4.17 5.26 -3.33
N LEU A 118 -3.25 4.80 -2.48
CA LEU A 118 -2.18 3.90 -2.88
C LEU A 118 -2.71 2.50 -3.25
N GLU A 119 -3.65 1.96 -2.49
CA GLU A 119 -4.26 0.66 -2.78
C GLU A 119 -5.09 0.67 -4.07
N ASN A 120 -5.80 1.77 -4.34
CA ASN A 120 -6.66 1.91 -5.52
C ASN A 120 -5.90 2.31 -6.79
N SER A 121 -4.78 3.02 -6.67
CA SER A 121 -4.04 3.53 -7.83
C SER A 121 -3.00 2.56 -8.39
N MET A 122 -2.59 1.56 -7.63
CA MET A 122 -1.57 0.60 -8.06
C MET A 122 -2.10 -0.82 -7.91
N ARG A 123 -2.31 -1.50 -9.03
CA ARG A 123 -2.74 -2.89 -9.04
C ARG A 123 -1.52 -3.78 -9.24
N PRO A 124 -1.10 -4.55 -8.21
CA PRO A 124 0.00 -5.50 -8.39
C PRO A 124 -0.42 -6.59 -9.38
N ALA A 125 0.46 -6.92 -10.28
CA ALA A 125 0.30 -7.99 -11.25
C ALA A 125 1.59 -8.81 -11.33
N ILE A 126 1.45 -10.09 -11.73
CA ILE A 126 2.57 -11.00 -11.94
C ILE A 126 2.62 -11.35 -13.42
N ILE A 127 3.82 -11.33 -14.00
CA ILE A 127 4.04 -11.78 -15.39
C ILE A 127 3.95 -13.30 -15.44
N PHE A 128 3.05 -13.81 -16.27
CA PHE A 128 2.88 -15.26 -16.51
C PHE A 128 3.54 -15.75 -17.79
N ALA A 129 3.78 -14.86 -18.74
CA ALA A 129 4.47 -15.20 -19.97
C ALA A 129 5.96 -15.45 -19.69
N THR A 130 6.58 -16.35 -20.46
CA THR A 130 8.00 -16.68 -20.34
C THR A 130 8.87 -15.43 -20.50
N GLU A 131 8.49 -14.56 -21.46
CA GLU A 131 9.13 -13.26 -21.71
C GLU A 131 8.09 -12.28 -22.26
N VAL A 132 8.16 -11.02 -21.81
CA VAL A 132 7.33 -9.90 -22.30
C VAL A 132 8.24 -8.69 -22.51
N GLU A 133 8.16 -8.07 -23.68
CA GLU A 133 8.87 -6.83 -23.96
C GLU A 133 8.10 -5.62 -23.43
N ALA A 134 8.74 -4.83 -22.58
CA ALA A 134 8.26 -3.51 -22.21
C ALA A 134 8.75 -2.46 -23.21
N ARG A 135 7.84 -1.62 -23.70
CA ARG A 135 8.10 -0.63 -24.74
C ARG A 135 7.86 0.77 -24.23
N LEU A 136 8.56 1.74 -24.81
CA LEU A 136 8.44 3.15 -24.40
C LEU A 136 7.08 3.77 -24.74
N GLU A 137 6.39 3.22 -25.75
CA GLU A 137 5.07 3.69 -26.20
C GLU A 137 4.15 2.48 -26.44
N PRO A 138 2.81 2.64 -26.28
CA PRO A 138 1.86 1.55 -26.46
C PRO A 138 1.62 1.23 -27.96
N ASN A 139 2.67 0.85 -28.66
CA ASN A 139 2.61 0.41 -30.06
C ASN A 139 3.72 -0.63 -30.35
N LEU A 140 3.45 -1.53 -31.29
CA LEU A 140 4.35 -2.62 -31.69
C LEU A 140 5.62 -2.13 -32.42
N ARG A 141 5.67 -0.88 -32.88
CA ARG A 141 6.83 -0.30 -33.58
C ARG A 141 7.74 0.50 -32.67
N ALA A 142 7.32 0.74 -31.42
CA ALA A 142 8.10 1.43 -30.44
C ALA A 142 9.34 0.62 -30.03
N GLU A 143 10.38 1.32 -29.61
CA GLU A 143 11.60 0.73 -29.11
C GLU A 143 11.33 -0.07 -27.83
N THR A 144 11.93 -1.27 -27.73
CA THR A 144 11.90 -2.08 -26.52
C THR A 144 12.82 -1.46 -25.48
N SER A 145 12.27 -1.17 -24.31
CA SER A 145 13.04 -0.60 -23.20
C SER A 145 13.78 -1.68 -22.40
N PHE A 146 13.03 -2.73 -22.02
CA PHE A 146 13.56 -3.90 -21.33
C PHE A 146 12.62 -5.10 -21.52
N SER A 147 13.13 -6.31 -21.24
CA SER A 147 12.31 -7.53 -21.18
C SER A 147 12.02 -7.91 -19.74
N LEU A 148 10.84 -8.47 -19.49
CA LEU A 148 10.42 -9.04 -18.22
C LEU A 148 10.11 -10.52 -18.39
N HIS A 149 10.41 -11.29 -17.38
CA HIS A 149 10.24 -12.74 -17.41
C HIS A 149 9.16 -13.21 -16.42
N GLU A 150 8.81 -14.48 -16.54
CA GLU A 150 7.83 -15.16 -15.70
C GLU A 150 8.14 -14.98 -14.19
N GLY A 151 7.10 -14.66 -13.41
CA GLY A 151 7.19 -14.47 -11.97
C GLY A 151 7.52 -13.04 -11.54
N THR A 152 7.87 -12.14 -12.46
CA THR A 152 8.18 -10.75 -12.13
C THR A 152 6.94 -10.01 -11.68
N LYS A 153 7.03 -9.36 -10.52
CA LYS A 153 5.98 -8.51 -9.96
C LYS A 153 6.10 -7.10 -10.50
N VAL A 154 5.01 -6.60 -11.06
CA VAL A 154 4.87 -5.25 -11.60
C VAL A 154 3.67 -4.55 -10.97
N LEU A 155 3.66 -3.22 -11.00
CA LEU A 155 2.51 -2.41 -10.60
C LEU A 155 1.87 -1.85 -11.87
N VAL A 156 0.61 -2.20 -12.13
CA VAL A 156 -0.17 -1.62 -13.23
C VAL A 156 -0.66 -0.25 -12.79
N VAL A 157 -0.18 0.80 -13.48
CA VAL A 157 -0.52 2.19 -13.19
C VAL A 157 -1.73 2.63 -13.99
N GLU A 158 -1.78 2.26 -15.29
CA GLU A 158 -2.81 2.69 -16.22
C GLU A 158 -2.98 1.66 -17.33
N ASN A 159 -4.19 1.51 -17.87
CA ASN A 159 -4.47 0.67 -19.01
C ASN A 159 -4.81 1.52 -20.24
N TYR A 160 -4.18 1.23 -21.37
CA TYR A 160 -4.44 1.86 -22.66
C TYR A 160 -5.15 0.88 -23.61
N GLY A 161 -6.47 0.96 -23.65
CA GLY A 161 -7.30 -0.01 -24.38
C GLY A 161 -7.30 -1.41 -23.75
N ALA A 162 -7.38 -2.44 -24.58
CA ALA A 162 -7.42 -3.84 -24.14
C ALA A 162 -6.03 -4.50 -24.11
N ASP A 163 -5.07 -3.97 -24.87
CA ASP A 163 -3.82 -4.68 -25.18
C ASP A 163 -2.59 -4.11 -24.47
N TRP A 164 -2.67 -2.89 -23.95
CA TRP A 164 -1.52 -2.20 -23.37
C TRP A 164 -1.78 -1.74 -21.94
N SER A 165 -0.77 -1.93 -21.10
CA SER A 165 -0.79 -1.46 -19.72
C SER A 165 0.51 -0.73 -19.40
N LYS A 166 0.39 0.45 -18.79
CA LYS A 166 1.54 1.14 -18.22
C LYS A 166 1.89 0.48 -16.90
N ILE A 167 3.10 0.01 -16.80
CA ILE A 167 3.60 -0.67 -15.60
C ILE A 167 4.68 0.17 -14.92
N LYS A 168 4.85 -0.07 -13.64
CA LYS A 168 5.94 0.44 -12.84
C LYS A 168 6.64 -0.71 -12.14
N LEU A 169 7.96 -0.76 -12.20
CA LEU A 169 8.78 -1.73 -11.51
C LEU A 169 9.06 -1.31 -10.05
N GLN A 170 9.48 -2.24 -9.22
CA GLN A 170 9.84 -1.97 -7.81
C GLN A 170 11.06 -1.05 -7.67
N ASN A 171 11.93 -1.00 -8.69
CA ASN A 171 13.05 -0.05 -8.75
C ASN A 171 12.65 1.37 -9.17
N GLY A 172 11.36 1.61 -9.48
CA GLY A 172 10.83 2.92 -9.86
C GLY A 172 10.78 3.19 -11.36
N GLU A 173 11.33 2.32 -12.21
CA GLU A 173 11.21 2.41 -13.68
C GLU A 173 9.76 2.24 -14.13
N THR A 174 9.35 2.98 -15.17
CA THR A 174 7.99 2.98 -15.74
C THR A 174 8.03 2.84 -17.25
#